data_843e376521a1ba77ec520176d1b5adba
#
_entry.id   843e376521a1ba77ec520176d1b5adba
#
_cell.length_a   1.000
_cell.length_b   1.000
_cell.length_c   1.000
_cell.angle_alpha   90.00
_cell.angle_beta   90.00
_cell.angle_gamma   90.00
#
_symmetry.space_group_name_H-M   'P 1'
#
loop_
_entity.id
_entity.type
_entity.pdbx_description
1 polymer ?
#
loop_
_entity_poly.entity_id
_entity_poly.type
_entity_poly.pdbx_seq_one_letter_code
_entity_poly.pdbx_strand_id
1 'polypeptide(L)'
;MAEDEPPGASLKPLVFRVDETTPEVVQSVLLERGWSKFDQQEQNMEDWNLYWRTSSFRMAEHVNVKPWQCLNHHPGTTRLTRKDLLAKHLQHMERLYGAPLYEFLPPTFVMPHDYSKFVAEYFKEKQVLDAKLSYWICKPAELSRGRGIIIFSDIKNLIFADTCIIQKYICNPLLVGRYKCDLRVYVCVTGFKPLTIYIYQEGLVRF
;
A
#
# COMPACT_ATOMS: atom_id res chain seq x y z
N MET A 1 22.48 -35.63 -39.91
CA MET A 1 22.91 -34.23 -40.00
C MET A 1 22.45 -33.64 -38.69
N ALA A 2 23.39 -33.34 -37.82
CA ALA A 2 23.14 -32.63 -36.56
C ALA A 2 23.01 -31.15 -36.91
N GLU A 3 21.88 -30.55 -36.57
CA GLU A 3 21.68 -29.11 -36.67
C GLU A 3 22.47 -28.47 -35.54
N ASP A 4 23.49 -27.67 -35.89
CA ASP A 4 24.24 -26.84 -34.99
C ASP A 4 23.32 -25.78 -34.38
N GLU A 5 23.00 -25.93 -33.10
CA GLU A 5 22.42 -24.82 -32.32
C GLU A 5 23.42 -23.66 -32.33
N PRO A 6 23.00 -22.41 -32.60
CA PRO A 6 23.91 -21.26 -32.54
C PRO A 6 24.43 -21.07 -31.11
N PRO A 7 25.71 -20.73 -30.94
CA PRO A 7 26.32 -20.53 -29.63
C PRO A 7 25.53 -19.51 -28.85
N GLY A 8 25.10 -19.88 -27.64
CA GLY A 8 24.26 -19.09 -26.77
C GLY A 8 24.75 -17.65 -26.64
N ALA A 9 23.99 -16.72 -27.14
CA ALA A 9 24.18 -15.31 -26.90
C ALA A 9 24.06 -15.12 -25.36
N SER A 10 25.17 -14.82 -24.70
CA SER A 10 25.18 -14.45 -23.30
C SER A 10 24.21 -13.29 -23.13
N LEU A 11 23.02 -13.55 -22.62
CA LEU A 11 22.05 -12.50 -22.32
C LEU A 11 22.74 -11.51 -21.36
N LYS A 12 22.87 -10.27 -21.80
CA LYS A 12 23.41 -9.22 -20.94
C LYS A 12 22.60 -9.19 -19.65
N PRO A 13 23.23 -9.10 -18.47
CA PRO A 13 22.51 -9.01 -17.21
C PRO A 13 21.57 -7.80 -17.23
N LEU A 14 20.39 -7.96 -16.64
CA LEU A 14 19.46 -6.86 -16.45
C LEU A 14 20.08 -5.83 -15.51
N VAL A 15 19.84 -4.55 -15.76
CA VAL A 15 20.44 -3.44 -15.03
C VAL A 15 19.36 -2.77 -14.16
N PHE A 16 19.68 -2.58 -12.88
CA PHE A 16 18.81 -1.84 -11.97
C PHE A 16 19.44 -0.53 -11.50
N ARG A 17 18.58 0.49 -11.40
CA ARG A 17 18.91 1.79 -10.84
C ARG A 17 18.17 1.99 -9.51
N VAL A 18 18.85 2.58 -8.52
CA VAL A 18 18.29 2.88 -7.19
C VAL A 18 18.67 4.29 -6.76
N ASP A 19 17.87 4.91 -5.91
CA ASP A 19 18.25 6.13 -5.22
C ASP A 19 18.96 5.82 -3.88
N GLU A 20 19.54 6.85 -3.27
CA GLU A 20 20.29 6.75 -2.01
C GLU A 20 19.43 6.28 -0.84
N THR A 21 18.10 6.48 -0.91
CA THR A 21 17.14 6.12 0.14
C THR A 21 16.59 4.71 -0.02
N THR A 22 16.96 4.01 -1.11
CA THR A 22 16.50 2.65 -1.37
C THR A 22 17.08 1.68 -0.33
N PRO A 23 16.23 0.88 0.34
CA PRO A 23 16.71 -0.11 1.31
C PRO A 23 17.71 -1.08 0.70
N GLU A 24 18.77 -1.40 1.44
CA GLU A 24 19.84 -2.30 1.01
C GLU A 24 19.31 -3.67 0.56
N VAL A 25 18.28 -4.19 1.22
CA VAL A 25 17.65 -5.47 0.85
C VAL A 25 17.20 -5.52 -0.61
N VAL A 26 16.78 -4.40 -1.19
CA VAL A 26 16.37 -4.35 -2.60
C VAL A 26 17.58 -4.57 -3.51
N GLN A 27 18.70 -3.93 -3.20
CA GLN A 27 19.94 -4.10 -3.96
C GLN A 27 20.46 -5.53 -3.83
N SER A 28 20.51 -6.06 -2.61
CA SER A 28 20.98 -7.43 -2.35
C SER A 28 20.20 -8.47 -3.14
N VAL A 29 18.86 -8.39 -3.11
CA VAL A 29 18.00 -9.33 -3.84
C VAL A 29 18.20 -9.24 -5.35
N LEU A 30 18.41 -8.06 -5.90
CA LEU A 30 18.63 -7.89 -7.34
C LEU A 30 20.00 -8.43 -7.75
N LEU A 31 21.04 -8.16 -6.96
CA LEU A 31 22.38 -8.70 -7.18
C LEU A 31 22.41 -10.24 -7.09
N GLU A 32 21.76 -10.82 -6.08
CA GLU A 32 21.62 -12.27 -5.92
C GLU A 32 20.94 -12.94 -7.13
N ARG A 33 20.07 -12.19 -7.83
CA ARG A 33 19.42 -12.64 -9.07
C ARG A 33 20.24 -12.40 -10.33
N GLY A 34 21.49 -11.97 -10.20
CA GLY A 34 22.41 -11.73 -11.31
C GLY A 34 22.16 -10.42 -12.07
N TRP A 35 21.41 -9.47 -11.48
CA TRP A 35 21.26 -8.14 -12.04
C TRP A 35 22.51 -7.29 -11.75
N SER A 36 22.86 -6.38 -12.66
CA SER A 36 23.92 -5.41 -12.45
C SER A 36 23.39 -4.07 -11.97
N LYS A 37 24.12 -3.44 -11.07
CA LYS A 37 23.78 -2.08 -10.63
C LYS A 37 24.17 -1.08 -11.70
N PHE A 38 23.30 -0.12 -11.98
CA PHE A 38 23.54 0.97 -12.92
C PHE A 38 24.69 1.87 -12.44
N ASP A 39 25.68 2.08 -13.30
CA ASP A 39 26.79 3.00 -13.09
C ASP A 39 26.69 4.17 -14.08
N GLN A 40 26.61 5.40 -13.55
CA GLN A 40 26.50 6.62 -14.36
C GLN A 40 27.79 6.94 -15.13
N GLN A 41 28.93 6.41 -14.69
CA GLN A 41 30.22 6.68 -15.34
C GLN A 41 30.50 5.75 -16.53
N GLU A 42 29.91 4.55 -16.48
CA GLU A 42 30.15 3.51 -17.48
C GLU A 42 29.02 3.30 -18.47
N GLN A 43 27.79 3.77 -18.15
CA GLN A 43 26.58 3.45 -18.91
C GLN A 43 25.84 4.72 -19.36
N ASN A 44 25.11 4.61 -20.49
CA ASN A 44 24.22 5.70 -20.88
C ASN A 44 23.07 5.83 -19.91
N MET A 45 22.55 7.03 -19.74
CA MET A 45 21.47 7.36 -18.78
C MET A 45 20.17 6.56 -18.99
N GLU A 46 20.01 5.91 -20.13
CA GLU A 46 18.85 5.09 -20.48
C GLU A 46 19.10 3.57 -20.38
N ASP A 47 20.33 3.13 -20.06
CA ASP A 47 20.75 1.72 -20.05
C ASP A 47 20.41 1.03 -18.72
N TRP A 48 19.13 1.06 -18.34
CA TRP A 48 18.60 0.34 -17.18
C TRP A 48 17.25 -0.29 -17.49
N ASN A 49 16.89 -1.36 -16.74
CA ASN A 49 15.64 -2.09 -16.90
C ASN A 49 14.68 -1.85 -15.75
N LEU A 50 15.17 -1.62 -14.53
CA LEU A 50 14.36 -1.31 -13.37
C LEU A 50 14.92 -0.08 -12.65
N TYR A 51 14.07 0.91 -12.40
CA TYR A 51 14.40 2.00 -11.49
C TYR A 51 13.54 1.91 -10.24
N TRP A 52 14.18 1.62 -9.12
CA TRP A 52 13.54 1.52 -7.82
C TRP A 52 13.81 2.77 -6.98
N ARG A 53 12.75 3.40 -6.49
CA ARG A 53 12.81 4.56 -5.59
C ARG A 53 11.87 4.36 -4.41
N THR A 54 12.20 4.97 -3.28
CA THR A 54 11.33 5.03 -2.10
C THR A 54 10.22 6.08 -2.31
N SER A 55 10.53 7.16 -3.03
CA SER A 55 9.59 8.21 -3.41
C SER A 55 8.89 7.91 -4.75
N SER A 56 7.69 8.45 -4.95
CA SER A 56 6.99 8.34 -6.22
C SER A 56 7.72 9.10 -7.36
N PHE A 57 7.49 8.67 -8.59
CA PHE A 57 7.97 9.34 -9.78
C PHE A 57 7.01 10.47 -10.21
N ARG A 58 7.55 11.50 -10.86
CA ARG A 58 6.74 12.54 -11.50
C ARG A 58 6.07 11.98 -12.76
N MET A 59 4.97 12.57 -13.18
CA MET A 59 4.25 12.13 -14.38
C MET A 59 5.15 12.13 -15.64
N ALA A 60 6.01 13.13 -15.79
CA ALA A 60 6.96 13.20 -16.91
C ALA A 60 7.94 12.01 -16.94
N GLU A 61 8.34 11.49 -15.78
CA GLU A 61 9.22 10.32 -15.73
C GLU A 61 8.48 9.06 -16.19
N HIS A 62 7.18 8.93 -15.91
CA HIS A 62 6.37 7.80 -16.40
C HIS A 62 6.14 7.86 -17.94
N VAL A 63 5.99 9.05 -18.50
CA VAL A 63 5.77 9.22 -19.95
C VAL A 63 7.02 8.88 -20.74
N ASN A 64 8.20 9.14 -20.18
CA ASN A 64 9.49 8.97 -20.87
C ASN A 64 10.09 7.57 -20.69
N VAL A 65 9.41 6.65 -20.00
CA VAL A 65 9.87 5.26 -19.82
C VAL A 65 9.86 4.54 -21.16
N LYS A 66 10.97 3.88 -21.48
CA LYS A 66 11.10 3.05 -22.67
C LYS A 66 10.41 1.68 -22.47
N PRO A 67 10.06 0.95 -23.53
CA PRO A 67 9.38 -0.35 -23.42
C PRO A 67 10.12 -1.41 -22.59
N TRP A 68 11.45 -1.31 -22.49
CA TRP A 68 12.28 -2.24 -21.71
C TRP A 68 12.57 -1.79 -20.28
N GLN A 69 12.04 -0.62 -19.87
CA GLN A 69 12.24 -0.02 -18.57
C GLN A 69 10.99 -0.16 -17.69
N CYS A 70 11.19 -0.40 -16.42
CA CYS A 70 10.14 -0.48 -15.41
C CYS A 70 10.43 0.45 -14.23
N LEU A 71 9.39 1.09 -13.70
CA LEU A 71 9.43 1.86 -12.46
C LEU A 71 8.68 1.08 -11.37
N ASN A 72 9.16 1.13 -10.14
CA ASN A 72 8.50 0.44 -9.02
C ASN A 72 7.24 1.13 -8.48
N HIS A 73 6.84 2.25 -9.05
CA HIS A 73 5.59 2.94 -8.73
C HIS A 73 4.76 3.20 -9.98
N HIS A 74 3.46 2.98 -9.89
CA HIS A 74 2.52 3.40 -10.92
C HIS A 74 2.00 4.81 -10.64
N PRO A 75 1.61 5.58 -11.67
CA PRO A 75 0.99 6.88 -11.50
C PRO A 75 -0.27 6.82 -10.63
N GLY A 76 -0.42 7.76 -9.70
CA GLY A 76 -1.64 7.91 -8.92
C GLY A 76 -1.91 6.83 -7.86
N THR A 77 -0.97 5.92 -7.57
CA THR A 77 -1.14 4.85 -6.56
C THR A 77 -1.35 5.35 -5.14
N THR A 78 -1.03 6.60 -4.85
CA THR A 78 -1.35 7.25 -3.56
C THR A 78 -2.83 7.19 -3.21
N ARG A 79 -3.72 7.12 -4.22
CA ARG A 79 -5.17 6.93 -4.01
C ARG A 79 -5.52 5.60 -3.35
N LEU A 80 -4.67 4.58 -3.50
CA LEU A 80 -4.85 3.26 -2.90
C LEU A 80 -3.98 3.04 -1.66
N THR A 81 -2.91 3.81 -1.48
CA THR A 81 -1.93 3.58 -0.41
C THR A 81 -2.04 4.55 0.76
N ARG A 82 -2.54 5.76 0.53
CA ARG A 82 -2.79 6.75 1.58
C ARG A 82 -4.17 6.52 2.19
N LYS A 83 -4.27 6.42 3.51
CA LYS A 83 -5.46 5.98 4.24
C LYS A 83 -6.72 6.79 3.94
N ASP A 84 -6.60 8.12 3.94
CA ASP A 84 -7.72 9.05 3.68
C ASP A 84 -8.19 9.00 2.22
N LEU A 85 -7.26 8.88 1.27
CA LEU A 85 -7.58 8.79 -0.15
C LEU A 85 -8.21 7.43 -0.48
N LEU A 86 -7.69 6.35 0.11
CA LEU A 86 -8.30 5.03 -0.01
C LEU A 86 -9.72 5.02 0.54
N ALA A 87 -9.95 5.59 1.75
CA ALA A 87 -11.27 5.66 2.35
C ALA A 87 -12.25 6.43 1.45
N LYS A 88 -11.87 7.61 0.94
CA LYS A 88 -12.68 8.39 0.00
C LYS A 88 -12.98 7.63 -1.28
N HIS A 89 -11.98 6.95 -1.83
CA HIS A 89 -12.14 6.15 -3.05
C HIS A 89 -13.13 5.01 -2.84
N LEU A 90 -13.01 4.26 -1.77
CA LEU A 90 -13.90 3.14 -1.46
C LEU A 90 -15.31 3.61 -1.13
N GLN A 91 -15.50 4.70 -0.39
CA GLN A 91 -16.82 5.32 -0.18
C GLN A 91 -17.46 5.80 -1.49
N HIS A 92 -16.66 6.27 -2.45
CA HIS A 92 -17.15 6.63 -3.77
C HIS A 92 -17.62 5.40 -4.55
N MET A 93 -16.82 4.35 -4.56
CA MET A 93 -17.12 3.10 -5.25
C MET A 93 -18.33 2.40 -4.64
N GLU A 94 -18.46 2.39 -3.31
CA GLU A 94 -19.63 1.87 -2.60
C GLU A 94 -20.94 2.56 -3.04
N ARG A 95 -20.91 3.88 -3.21
CA ARG A 95 -22.07 4.64 -3.72
C ARG A 95 -22.44 4.31 -5.17
N LEU A 96 -21.46 3.96 -5.99
CA LEU A 96 -21.69 3.62 -7.41
C LEU A 96 -22.16 2.18 -7.61
N TYR A 97 -21.62 1.24 -6.83
CA TYR A 97 -21.79 -0.20 -7.06
C TYR A 97 -22.56 -0.93 -5.96
N GLY A 98 -22.91 -0.22 -4.90
CA GLY A 98 -23.69 -0.74 -3.78
C GLY A 98 -22.85 -1.27 -2.61
N ALA A 99 -23.40 -1.10 -1.39
CA ALA A 99 -22.78 -1.49 -0.14
C ALA A 99 -22.35 -2.96 -0.07
N PRO A 100 -23.12 -3.96 -0.55
CA PRO A 100 -22.74 -5.37 -0.41
C PRO A 100 -21.38 -5.73 -0.99
N LEU A 101 -20.90 -5.00 -2.01
CA LEU A 101 -19.59 -5.24 -2.60
C LEU A 101 -18.44 -4.64 -1.77
N TYR A 102 -18.73 -3.79 -0.78
CA TYR A 102 -17.75 -3.02 -0.01
C TYR A 102 -17.86 -3.26 1.50
N GLU A 103 -18.67 -4.21 1.96
CA GLU A 103 -18.85 -4.57 3.38
C GLU A 103 -17.60 -5.15 4.06
N PHE A 104 -16.54 -5.42 3.29
CA PHE A 104 -15.26 -5.88 3.84
C PHE A 104 -14.50 -4.81 4.64
N LEU A 105 -14.97 -3.55 4.61
CA LEU A 105 -14.37 -2.45 5.35
C LEU A 105 -15.19 -2.09 6.58
N PRO A 106 -14.55 -1.91 7.75
CA PRO A 106 -15.23 -1.29 8.89
C PRO A 106 -15.66 0.15 8.56
N PRO A 107 -16.76 0.65 9.16
CA PRO A 107 -17.16 2.05 9.03
C PRO A 107 -15.99 3.00 9.24
N THR A 108 -15.73 3.85 8.25
CA THR A 108 -14.56 4.73 8.20
C THR A 108 -14.96 6.15 7.82
N PHE A 109 -14.43 7.13 8.52
CA PHE A 109 -14.71 8.56 8.35
C PHE A 109 -13.42 9.33 8.14
N VAL A 110 -13.40 10.28 7.22
CA VAL A 110 -12.23 11.12 6.93
C VAL A 110 -12.37 12.48 7.60
N MET A 111 -11.49 12.75 8.56
CA MET A 111 -11.50 14.01 9.30
C MET A 111 -10.71 15.12 8.55
N PRO A 112 -11.16 16.37 8.67
CA PRO A 112 -12.36 16.86 9.39
C PRO A 112 -13.67 16.72 8.60
N HIS A 113 -13.61 16.38 7.32
CA HIS A 113 -14.73 16.41 6.37
C HIS A 113 -15.96 15.62 6.83
N ASP A 114 -15.78 14.41 7.36
CA ASP A 114 -16.86 13.52 7.75
C ASP A 114 -17.22 13.62 9.26
N TYR A 115 -16.77 14.69 9.95
CA TYR A 115 -16.98 14.79 11.40
C TYR A 115 -18.44 14.66 11.83
N SER A 116 -19.35 15.37 11.18
CA SER A 116 -20.78 15.29 11.52
C SER A 116 -21.37 13.90 11.29
N LYS A 117 -20.95 13.21 10.24
CA LYS A 117 -21.38 11.82 9.97
C LYS A 117 -20.83 10.86 11.02
N PHE A 118 -19.56 11.04 11.40
CA PHE A 118 -18.97 10.25 12.49
C PHE A 118 -19.73 10.43 13.81
N VAL A 119 -20.01 11.68 14.18
CA VAL A 119 -20.74 12.00 15.42
C VAL A 119 -22.12 11.34 15.42
N ALA A 120 -22.84 11.41 14.30
CA ALA A 120 -24.15 10.77 14.17
C ALA A 120 -24.08 9.25 14.36
N GLU A 121 -23.12 8.58 13.71
CA GLU A 121 -22.93 7.13 13.82
C GLU A 121 -22.45 6.72 15.22
N TYR A 122 -21.56 7.51 15.83
CA TYR A 122 -21.08 7.29 17.20
C TYR A 122 -22.24 7.30 18.21
N PHE A 123 -23.18 8.29 18.13
CA PHE A 123 -24.31 8.34 19.04
C PHE A 123 -25.36 7.28 18.74
N LYS A 124 -25.60 6.95 17.49
CA LYS A 124 -26.47 5.84 17.09
C LYS A 124 -26.01 4.53 17.69
N GLU A 125 -24.70 4.22 17.59
CA GLU A 125 -24.15 3.00 18.21
C GLU A 125 -24.26 3.00 19.72
N LYS A 126 -24.05 4.15 20.38
CA LYS A 126 -24.19 4.24 21.83
C LYS A 126 -25.62 3.98 22.34
N GLN A 127 -26.62 4.22 21.50
CA GLN A 127 -28.02 3.92 21.84
C GLN A 127 -28.33 2.43 21.71
N VAL A 128 -27.66 1.71 20.82
CA VAL A 128 -27.95 0.31 20.51
C VAL A 128 -27.08 -0.68 21.31
N LEU A 129 -25.84 -0.33 21.55
CA LEU A 129 -24.86 -1.16 22.25
C LEU A 129 -24.61 -0.62 23.65
N ASP A 130 -24.52 -1.54 24.62
CA ASP A 130 -24.02 -1.17 25.96
C ASP A 130 -22.67 -0.46 25.79
N ALA A 131 -22.59 0.79 26.24
CA ALA A 131 -21.51 1.76 25.92
C ALA A 131 -20.07 1.27 26.19
N LYS A 132 -19.93 0.15 26.88
CA LYS A 132 -18.63 -0.44 27.26
C LYS A 132 -17.89 -1.16 26.13
N LEU A 133 -18.52 -1.44 24.98
CA LEU A 133 -17.93 -2.30 23.92
C LEU A 133 -17.70 -1.59 22.59
N SER A 134 -18.02 -0.30 22.48
CA SER A 134 -17.84 0.44 21.23
C SER A 134 -16.55 1.24 21.23
N TYR A 135 -15.54 0.73 20.53
CA TYR A 135 -14.26 1.40 20.36
C TYR A 135 -14.06 1.89 18.94
N TRP A 136 -13.39 3.01 18.82
CA TRP A 136 -12.99 3.63 17.58
C TRP A 136 -11.46 3.82 17.55
N ILE A 137 -10.87 3.83 16.37
CA ILE A 137 -9.45 4.05 16.15
C ILE A 137 -9.24 5.26 15.24
N CYS A 138 -8.46 6.22 15.71
CA CYS A 138 -8.01 7.36 14.92
C CYS A 138 -6.60 7.09 14.38
N LYS A 139 -6.43 7.23 13.07
CA LYS A 139 -5.16 6.96 12.38
C LYS A 139 -4.78 8.17 11.52
N PRO A 140 -3.64 8.84 11.77
CA PRO A 140 -3.15 9.91 10.90
C PRO A 140 -3.00 9.42 9.45
N ALA A 141 -3.37 10.25 8.47
CA ALA A 141 -3.39 9.86 7.06
C ALA A 141 -2.00 9.49 6.52
N GLU A 142 -0.99 10.26 6.90
CA GLU A 142 0.38 10.16 6.36
C GLU A 142 1.35 9.36 7.21
N LEU A 143 1.03 9.12 8.50
CA LEU A 143 1.93 8.40 9.38
C LEU A 143 1.78 6.87 9.21
N SER A 144 2.84 6.17 9.56
CA SER A 144 2.94 4.70 9.48
C SER A 144 3.55 4.12 10.76
N ARG A 145 3.65 2.79 10.85
CA ARG A 145 4.29 2.06 11.96
C ARG A 145 3.66 2.35 13.32
N GLY A 146 2.34 2.53 13.37
CA GLY A 146 1.61 2.77 14.62
C GLY A 146 1.73 4.19 15.18
N ARG A 147 2.49 5.10 14.54
CA ARG A 147 2.69 6.46 15.05
C ARG A 147 1.39 7.26 15.02
N GLY A 148 1.08 7.94 16.15
CA GLY A 148 -0.08 8.80 16.29
C GLY A 148 -1.44 8.08 16.24
N ILE A 149 -1.47 6.76 16.38
CA ILE A 149 -2.72 6.01 16.47
C ILE A 149 -3.29 6.11 17.88
N ILE A 150 -4.58 6.44 17.98
CA ILE A 150 -5.32 6.54 19.23
C ILE A 150 -6.55 5.63 19.13
N ILE A 151 -6.77 4.82 20.16
CA ILE A 151 -8.01 4.04 20.33
C ILE A 151 -8.82 4.72 21.44
N PHE A 152 -10.11 4.96 21.20
CA PHE A 152 -10.99 5.65 22.14
C PHE A 152 -12.41 5.07 22.12
N SER A 153 -13.11 5.19 23.24
CA SER A 153 -14.52 4.85 23.40
C SER A 153 -15.37 6.08 23.71
N ASP A 154 -14.74 7.17 24.16
CA ASP A 154 -15.42 8.46 24.38
C ASP A 154 -14.89 9.50 23.38
N ILE A 155 -15.83 10.14 22.66
CA ILE A 155 -15.54 11.19 21.69
C ILE A 155 -14.79 12.38 22.29
N LYS A 156 -14.93 12.61 23.61
CA LYS A 156 -14.19 13.66 24.33
C LYS A 156 -12.67 13.45 24.32
N ASN A 157 -12.24 12.21 24.14
CA ASN A 157 -10.82 11.83 24.07
C ASN A 157 -10.26 11.97 22.65
N LEU A 158 -11.10 12.38 21.68
CA LEU A 158 -10.68 12.53 20.31
C LEU A 158 -9.98 13.86 20.10
N ILE A 159 -8.68 13.83 19.90
CA ILE A 159 -7.86 14.99 19.56
C ILE A 159 -7.19 14.69 18.22
N PHE A 160 -7.42 15.54 17.24
CA PHE A 160 -6.70 15.48 15.96
C PHE A 160 -6.42 16.89 15.45
N ALA A 161 -5.20 17.14 15.01
CA ALA A 161 -4.76 18.41 14.43
C ALA A 161 -4.74 18.38 12.91
N ASP A 162 -4.49 17.18 12.33
CA ASP A 162 -4.26 16.97 10.91
C ASP A 162 -5.30 16.04 10.31
N THR A 163 -5.22 15.85 8.99
CA THR A 163 -6.04 14.86 8.28
C THR A 163 -5.81 13.48 8.84
N CYS A 164 -6.87 12.86 9.33
CA CYS A 164 -6.85 11.48 9.83
C CYS A 164 -8.10 10.73 9.38
N ILE A 165 -8.09 9.41 9.56
CA ILE A 165 -9.29 8.60 9.48
C ILE A 165 -9.71 8.14 10.87
N ILE A 166 -11.02 8.14 11.13
CA ILE A 166 -11.63 7.47 12.26
C ILE A 166 -12.33 6.24 11.73
N GLN A 167 -12.00 5.09 12.30
CA GLN A 167 -12.53 3.81 11.84
C GLN A 167 -13.04 3.00 13.01
N LYS A 168 -14.10 2.22 12.78
CA LYS A 168 -14.59 1.29 13.77
C LYS A 168 -13.51 0.28 14.15
N TYR A 169 -13.24 0.17 15.44
CA TYR A 169 -12.24 -0.76 15.94
C TYR A 169 -12.81 -2.18 15.98
N ILE A 170 -12.04 -3.15 15.51
CA ILE A 170 -12.40 -4.58 15.57
C ILE A 170 -12.07 -5.10 16.95
N CYS A 171 -13.11 -5.21 17.81
CA CYS A 171 -12.95 -5.63 19.20
C CYS A 171 -12.82 -7.15 19.36
N ASN A 172 -13.23 -7.93 18.36
CA ASN A 172 -13.17 -9.39 18.33
C ASN A 172 -12.27 -9.90 17.20
N PRO A 173 -10.96 -9.58 17.21
CA PRO A 173 -10.03 -10.04 16.18
C PRO A 173 -9.84 -11.55 16.27
N LEU A 174 -9.31 -12.13 15.17
CA LEU A 174 -8.81 -13.50 15.22
C LEU A 174 -7.71 -13.62 16.27
N LEU A 175 -7.84 -14.62 17.14
CA LEU A 175 -6.83 -14.95 18.14
C LEU A 175 -6.17 -16.28 17.78
N VAL A 176 -4.85 -16.32 17.84
CA VAL A 176 -4.07 -17.56 17.82
C VAL A 176 -3.58 -17.81 19.25
N GLY A 177 -4.13 -18.82 19.90
CA GLY A 177 -4.03 -18.97 21.33
C GLY A 177 -4.74 -17.82 22.05
N ARG A 178 -3.99 -16.96 22.75
CA ARG A 178 -4.51 -15.76 23.42
C ARG A 178 -4.05 -14.45 22.77
N TYR A 179 -3.33 -14.53 21.67
CA TYR A 179 -2.69 -13.38 21.03
C TYR A 179 -3.51 -12.92 19.82
N LYS A 180 -3.77 -11.62 19.75
CA LYS A 180 -4.28 -10.98 18.55
C LYS A 180 -3.23 -11.11 17.45
N CYS A 181 -3.66 -11.50 16.27
CA CYS A 181 -2.76 -11.56 15.13
C CYS A 181 -3.34 -10.84 13.91
N ASP A 182 -2.47 -10.41 13.03
CA ASP A 182 -2.80 -9.97 11.68
C ASP A 182 -1.86 -10.62 10.65
N LEU A 183 -2.36 -10.73 9.42
CA LEU A 183 -1.62 -11.27 8.30
C LEU A 183 -1.04 -10.12 7.47
N ARG A 184 0.26 -10.17 7.21
CA ARG A 184 0.92 -9.33 6.22
C ARG A 184 1.01 -10.11 4.91
N VAL A 185 0.15 -9.78 3.96
CA VAL A 185 0.14 -10.34 2.61
C VAL A 185 0.81 -9.36 1.65
N TYR A 186 1.63 -9.88 0.74
CA TYR A 186 2.33 -9.09 -0.26
C TYR A 186 1.68 -9.23 -1.62
N VAL A 187 1.41 -8.11 -2.25
CA VAL A 187 0.77 -8.03 -3.58
C VAL A 187 1.64 -7.16 -4.49
N CYS A 188 1.92 -7.69 -5.69
CA CYS A 188 2.61 -6.95 -6.74
C CYS A 188 1.63 -6.68 -7.89
N VAL A 189 1.43 -5.43 -8.21
CA VAL A 189 0.63 -5.01 -9.37
C VAL A 189 1.59 -4.57 -10.47
N THR A 190 1.66 -5.33 -11.55
CA THR A 190 2.59 -5.05 -12.67
C THR A 190 1.94 -4.25 -13.78
N GLY A 191 0.61 -4.20 -13.83
CA GLY A 191 -0.12 -3.41 -14.83
C GLY A 191 -1.56 -3.19 -14.44
N PHE A 192 -2.14 -2.10 -14.95
CA PHE A 192 -3.57 -1.79 -14.81
C PHE A 192 -4.36 -2.02 -16.11
N LYS A 193 -3.68 -2.07 -17.25
CA LYS A 193 -4.27 -2.36 -18.58
C LYS A 193 -3.32 -3.24 -19.39
N PRO A 194 -3.53 -4.57 -19.39
CA PRO A 194 -4.48 -5.32 -18.58
C PRO A 194 -4.13 -5.28 -17.09
N LEU A 195 -5.14 -5.48 -16.23
CA LEU A 195 -4.91 -5.58 -14.79
C LEU A 195 -4.19 -6.90 -14.51
N THR A 196 -2.98 -6.81 -13.99
CA THR A 196 -2.15 -7.96 -13.66
C THR A 196 -1.66 -7.85 -12.22
N ILE A 197 -2.07 -8.81 -11.40
CA ILE A 197 -1.82 -8.83 -9.95
C ILE A 197 -1.20 -10.18 -9.58
N TYR A 198 -0.11 -10.14 -8.84
CA TYR A 198 0.53 -11.30 -8.25
C TYR A 198 0.42 -11.23 -6.73
N ILE A 199 0.02 -12.32 -6.12
CA ILE A 199 0.02 -12.47 -4.65
C ILE A 199 1.16 -13.41 -4.30
N TYR A 200 2.03 -12.97 -3.40
CA TYR A 200 3.11 -13.82 -2.89
C TYR A 200 2.51 -14.90 -2.00
N GLN A 201 2.94 -16.14 -2.20
CA GLN A 201 2.36 -17.32 -1.53
C GLN A 201 2.59 -17.30 -0.02
N GLU A 202 3.71 -16.70 0.41
CA GLU A 202 4.06 -16.57 1.81
C GLU A 202 3.81 -15.16 2.31
N GLY A 203 3.73 -15.01 3.62
CA GLY A 203 3.54 -13.73 4.28
C GLY A 203 4.07 -13.78 5.70
N LEU A 204 3.72 -12.77 6.48
CA LEU A 204 4.10 -12.71 7.88
C LEU A 204 2.85 -12.67 8.76
N VAL A 205 2.86 -13.44 9.85
CA VAL A 205 1.90 -13.31 10.93
C VAL A 205 2.49 -12.39 11.99
N ARG A 206 1.76 -11.35 12.36
CA ARG A 206 2.17 -10.41 13.41
C ARG A 206 1.27 -10.61 14.63
N PHE A 207 1.88 -10.76 15.78
CA PHE A 207 1.24 -10.91 17.08
C PHE A 207 1.29 -9.62 17.89
#